data_320eeec841241d406e92ac32ddd45acf
#
_entry.id   320eeec841241d406e92ac32ddd45acf
#
_cell.length_a   1.000
_cell.length_b   1.000
_cell.length_c   1.000
_cell.angle_alpha   90.00
_cell.angle_beta   90.00
_cell.angle_gamma   90.00
#
_symmetry.space_group_name_H-M   'P 1'
#
loop_
_entity.id
_entity.type
_entity.pdbx_description
1 polymer ?
#
loop_
_entity_poly.entity_id
_entity_poly.type
_entity_poly.pdbx_seq_one_letter_code
_entity_poly.pdbx_strand_id
1 'polypeptide(L)'
;MRGNVPATMKALVAYSAADYRFEQAFPVPECGPDDIIIKTEGCGICAGDLKCQHGAAMFWGDGSQPSWVEPPFVPGHEFLGRIAGLGDNVKGYELGERITVDQIAPCGECRFCSDGRYWM
;
A
#
# COMPACT_ATOMS: atom_id res chain seq x y z
N MET A 1 18.99 3.32 -4.26
CA MET A 1 18.17 3.47 -3.02
C MET A 1 19.07 3.83 -1.84
N ARG A 2 18.68 4.82 -1.04
CA ARG A 2 19.30 5.19 0.24
C ARG A 2 18.53 4.53 1.38
N GLY A 3 19.21 4.06 2.40
CA GLY A 3 18.59 3.41 3.57
C GLY A 3 18.95 1.94 3.71
N ASN A 4 18.55 1.33 4.83
CA ASN A 4 18.76 -0.08 5.12
C ASN A 4 17.40 -0.74 5.38
N VAL A 5 16.93 -1.48 4.38
CA VAL A 5 15.63 -2.15 4.39
C VAL A 5 15.87 -3.65 4.46
N PRO A 6 15.25 -4.40 5.40
CA PRO A 6 15.40 -5.84 5.47
C PRO A 6 14.75 -6.52 4.25
N ALA A 7 15.19 -7.73 3.92
CA ALA A 7 14.62 -8.48 2.80
C ALA A 7 13.19 -8.98 3.09
N THR A 8 12.84 -9.18 4.37
CA THR A 8 11.53 -9.69 4.79
C THR A 8 10.96 -8.88 5.95
N MET A 9 9.65 -8.94 6.10
CA MET A 9 8.87 -8.27 7.15
C MET A 9 7.82 -9.21 7.73
N LYS A 10 7.30 -8.86 8.90
CA LYS A 10 6.05 -9.43 9.41
C LYS A 10 4.88 -8.71 8.75
N ALA A 11 3.91 -9.46 8.26
CA ALA A 11 2.75 -8.89 7.57
C ALA A 11 1.49 -9.70 7.80
N LEU A 12 0.34 -9.03 7.81
CA LEU A 12 -0.94 -9.68 7.61
C LEU A 12 -1.17 -9.74 6.10
N VAL A 13 -1.28 -10.94 5.54
CA VAL A 13 -1.35 -11.16 4.09
C VAL A 13 -2.71 -11.74 3.73
N ALA A 14 -3.37 -11.16 2.75
CA ALA A 14 -4.62 -11.67 2.17
C ALA A 14 -4.30 -12.56 0.97
N TYR A 15 -4.70 -13.83 1.04
CA TYR A 15 -4.58 -14.83 -0.03
C TYR A 15 -5.88 -14.99 -0.81
N SER A 16 -7.00 -14.76 -0.15
CA SER A 16 -8.34 -14.67 -0.74
C SER A 16 -9.27 -13.95 0.22
N ALA A 17 -10.53 -13.73 -0.16
CA ALA A 17 -11.56 -13.29 0.77
C ALA A 17 -11.63 -14.24 1.98
N ALA A 18 -11.66 -13.69 3.19
CA ALA A 18 -11.64 -14.39 4.48
C ALA A 18 -10.40 -15.28 4.76
N ASP A 19 -9.43 -15.38 3.86
CA ASP A 19 -8.15 -16.07 4.08
C ASP A 19 -7.01 -15.06 4.30
N TYR A 20 -6.90 -14.58 5.53
CA TYR A 20 -5.88 -13.62 5.98
C TYR A 20 -4.93 -14.32 6.94
N ARG A 21 -3.64 -14.32 6.64
CA ARG A 21 -2.61 -15.03 7.40
C ARG A 21 -1.54 -14.08 7.90
N PHE A 22 -1.10 -14.29 9.14
CA PHE A 22 0.04 -13.56 9.68
C PHE A 22 1.33 -14.25 9.27
N GLU A 23 2.08 -13.61 8.36
CA GLU A 23 3.36 -14.10 7.86
C GLU A 23 4.51 -13.48 8.67
N GLN A 24 5.46 -14.35 9.08
CA GLN A 24 6.64 -13.92 9.85
C GLN A 24 7.77 -13.37 8.97
N ALA A 25 7.79 -13.73 7.69
CA ALA A 25 8.87 -13.44 6.76
C ALA A 25 8.35 -13.18 5.32
N PHE A 26 7.36 -12.29 5.19
CA PHE A 26 6.87 -11.85 3.88
C PHE A 26 7.89 -10.93 3.22
N PRO A 27 8.11 -11.01 1.90
CA PRO A 27 9.05 -10.12 1.20
C PRO A 27 8.70 -8.64 1.40
N VAL A 28 9.72 -7.82 1.66
CA VAL A 28 9.56 -6.37 1.60
C VAL A 28 9.55 -5.96 0.12
N PRO A 29 8.68 -5.02 -0.30
CA PRO A 29 8.67 -4.54 -1.68
C PRO A 29 10.02 -3.97 -2.12
N GLU A 30 10.35 -4.11 -3.39
CA GLU A 30 11.49 -3.40 -3.96
C GLU A 30 11.24 -1.90 -3.96
N CYS A 31 12.28 -1.12 -3.68
CA CYS A 31 12.22 0.33 -3.72
C CYS A 31 12.70 0.83 -5.08
N GLY A 32 11.78 1.23 -5.92
CA GLY A 32 12.09 1.88 -7.18
C GLY A 32 12.74 3.26 -7.01
N PRO A 33 13.19 3.88 -8.10
CA PRO A 33 13.90 5.16 -8.03
C PRO A 33 13.05 6.32 -7.49
N ASP A 34 11.73 6.25 -7.61
CA ASP A 34 10.78 7.28 -7.19
C ASP A 34 9.99 6.91 -5.93
N ASP A 35 10.31 5.74 -5.30
CA ASP A 35 9.55 5.18 -4.20
C ASP A 35 10.11 5.56 -2.82
N ILE A 36 9.23 5.47 -1.82
CA ILE A 36 9.56 5.56 -0.40
C ILE A 36 9.15 4.26 0.29
N ILE A 37 10.09 3.59 0.95
CA ILE A 37 9.77 2.46 1.84
C ILE A 37 9.54 2.98 3.25
N ILE A 38 8.38 2.66 3.80
CA ILE A 38 7.97 3.07 5.14
C ILE A 38 8.00 1.87 6.08
N LYS A 39 8.72 1.99 7.19
CA LYS A 39 8.59 1.08 8.32
C LYS A 39 7.35 1.46 9.09
N THR A 40 6.28 0.72 8.90
CA THR A 40 4.96 0.99 9.50
C THR A 40 5.02 0.92 11.03
N GLU A 41 4.50 1.94 11.69
CA GLU A 41 4.31 2.03 13.15
C GLU A 41 2.86 1.76 13.56
N GLY A 42 1.91 2.01 12.66
CA GLY A 42 0.49 1.77 12.88
C GLY A 42 -0.29 1.86 11.57
N CYS A 43 -1.44 1.20 11.55
CA CYS A 43 -2.39 1.27 10.44
C CYS A 43 -3.80 1.29 11.02
N GLY A 44 -4.60 2.26 10.63
CA GLY A 44 -6.02 2.33 10.95
C GLY A 44 -6.79 1.21 10.26
N ILE A 45 -7.94 0.86 10.80
CA ILE A 45 -8.87 -0.10 10.20
C ILE A 45 -10.16 0.65 9.87
N CYS A 46 -10.53 0.68 8.61
CA CYS A 46 -11.77 1.29 8.17
C CYS A 46 -12.80 0.24 7.70
N ALA A 47 -14.01 0.68 7.40
CA ALA A 47 -15.05 -0.21 6.88
C ALA A 47 -14.67 -0.86 5.53
N GLY A 48 -13.76 -0.25 4.76
CA GLY A 48 -13.23 -0.81 3.52
C GLY A 48 -12.44 -2.10 3.73
N ASP A 49 -11.65 -2.16 4.80
CA ASP A 49 -10.88 -3.37 5.16
C ASP A 49 -11.81 -4.54 5.49
N LEU A 50 -12.89 -4.28 6.24
CA LEU A 50 -13.90 -5.30 6.56
C LEU A 50 -14.64 -5.76 5.30
N LYS A 51 -15.02 -4.85 4.41
CA LYS A 51 -15.65 -5.20 3.13
C LYS A 51 -14.72 -6.05 2.26
N CYS A 52 -13.45 -5.70 2.19
CA CYS A 52 -12.45 -6.49 1.48
C CYS A 52 -12.33 -7.89 2.07
N GLN A 53 -12.19 -8.02 3.39
CA GLN A 53 -12.11 -9.30 4.07
C GLN A 53 -13.38 -10.17 3.87
N HIS A 54 -14.55 -9.56 3.82
CA HIS A 54 -15.82 -10.26 3.60
C HIS A 54 -16.10 -10.59 2.12
N GLY A 55 -15.18 -10.32 1.21
CA GLY A 55 -15.30 -10.72 -0.19
C GLY A 55 -16.20 -9.80 -1.02
N ALA A 56 -16.34 -8.53 -0.66
CA ALA A 56 -17.17 -7.60 -1.44
C ALA A 56 -16.67 -7.52 -2.89
N ALA A 57 -17.62 -7.59 -3.84
CA ALA A 57 -17.36 -7.64 -5.27
C ALA A 57 -16.52 -6.47 -5.80
N MET A 58 -16.61 -5.29 -5.18
CA MET A 58 -15.80 -4.13 -5.51
C MET A 58 -14.28 -4.35 -5.35
N PHE A 59 -13.87 -5.32 -4.53
CA PHE A 59 -12.45 -5.70 -4.36
C PHE A 59 -12.11 -6.96 -5.15
N TRP A 60 -12.93 -8.00 -5.05
CA TRP A 60 -12.65 -9.34 -5.54
C TRP A 60 -13.26 -9.66 -6.91
N GLY A 61 -14.10 -8.75 -7.44
CA GLY A 61 -14.91 -9.05 -8.61
C GLY A 61 -16.06 -10.02 -8.31
N ASP A 62 -16.92 -10.23 -9.28
CA ASP A 62 -18.08 -11.14 -9.19
C ASP A 62 -18.45 -11.75 -10.54
N GLY A 63 -17.60 -11.61 -11.55
CA GLY A 63 -17.82 -12.00 -12.93
C GLY A 63 -18.49 -10.91 -13.79
N SER A 64 -19.18 -9.95 -13.19
CA SER A 64 -19.70 -8.75 -13.89
C SER A 64 -18.72 -7.58 -13.86
N GLN A 65 -17.87 -7.53 -12.83
CA GLN A 65 -16.78 -6.57 -12.71
C GLN A 65 -15.46 -7.30 -12.36
N PRO A 66 -14.32 -6.80 -12.84
CA PRO A 66 -13.02 -7.40 -12.57
C PRO A 66 -12.63 -7.27 -11.10
N SER A 67 -11.75 -8.15 -10.64
CA SER A 67 -11.08 -7.97 -9.35
C SER A 67 -10.20 -6.73 -9.38
N TRP A 68 -10.28 -5.91 -8.33
CA TRP A 68 -9.37 -4.79 -8.12
C TRP A 68 -8.11 -5.21 -7.38
N VAL A 69 -8.20 -6.22 -6.51
CA VAL A 69 -7.06 -6.75 -5.77
C VAL A 69 -6.44 -7.94 -6.47
N GLU A 70 -5.12 -8.09 -6.34
CA GLU A 70 -4.34 -9.23 -6.85
C GLU A 70 -3.66 -9.95 -5.68
N PRO A 71 -4.20 -11.07 -5.21
CA PRO A 71 -3.59 -11.81 -4.11
C PRO A 71 -2.32 -12.57 -4.55
N PRO A 72 -1.32 -12.78 -3.63
CA PRO A 72 -1.35 -12.31 -2.24
C PRO A 72 -0.98 -10.83 -2.12
N PHE A 73 -1.65 -10.10 -1.23
CA PHE A 73 -1.31 -8.70 -0.94
C PHE A 73 -1.40 -8.39 0.56
N VAL A 74 -0.76 -7.29 0.97
CA VAL A 74 -0.84 -6.76 2.34
C VAL A 74 -1.93 -5.69 2.38
N PRO A 75 -3.07 -5.92 3.06
CA PRO A 75 -4.14 -4.94 3.17
C PRO A 75 -3.78 -3.80 4.12
N GLY A 76 -4.61 -2.75 4.10
CA GLY A 76 -4.45 -1.55 4.92
C GLY A 76 -4.03 -0.35 4.09
N HIS A 77 -4.64 0.79 4.36
CA HIS A 77 -4.43 2.03 3.57
C HIS A 77 -4.42 3.30 4.43
N GLU A 78 -4.57 3.18 5.75
CA GLU A 78 -4.53 4.30 6.70
C GLU A 78 -3.29 4.16 7.60
N PHE A 79 -2.11 4.07 6.98
CA PHE A 79 -0.88 3.77 7.71
C PHE A 79 0.00 5.00 7.92
N LEU A 80 0.78 4.91 8.98
CA LEU A 80 1.84 5.86 9.30
C LEU A 80 3.10 5.09 9.72
N GLY A 81 4.23 5.73 9.60
CA GLY A 81 5.49 5.12 9.99
C GLY A 81 6.69 6.02 9.73
N ARG A 82 7.87 5.41 9.72
CA ARG A 82 9.12 6.12 9.44
C ARG A 82 9.72 5.68 8.12
N ILE A 83 10.28 6.64 7.41
CA ILE A 83 11.00 6.38 6.17
C ILE A 83 12.20 5.49 6.46
N ALA A 84 12.22 4.29 5.86
CA ALA A 84 13.28 3.31 5.97
C ALA A 84 14.14 3.20 4.70
N GLY A 85 13.56 3.55 3.55
CA GLY A 85 14.26 3.57 2.26
C GLY A 85 13.73 4.68 1.37
N LEU A 86 14.63 5.26 0.58
CA LEU A 86 14.34 6.32 -0.38
C LEU A 86 14.94 5.98 -1.74
N GLY A 87 14.13 6.03 -2.78
CA GLY A 87 14.59 5.96 -4.16
C GLY A 87 15.52 7.14 -4.52
N ASP A 88 16.34 6.96 -5.52
CA ASP A 88 17.40 7.91 -5.85
C ASP A 88 16.87 9.26 -6.39
N ASN A 89 15.66 9.26 -6.96
CA ASN A 89 15.00 10.45 -7.47
C ASN A 89 14.21 11.20 -6.38
N VAL A 90 13.91 10.58 -5.25
CA VAL A 90 13.11 11.17 -4.18
C VAL A 90 13.85 12.34 -3.54
N LYS A 91 13.20 13.50 -3.45
CA LYS A 91 13.70 14.74 -2.86
C LYS A 91 12.74 15.25 -1.78
N GLY A 92 13.27 16.01 -0.83
CA GLY A 92 12.46 16.67 0.21
C GLY A 92 12.07 15.78 1.38
N TYR A 93 12.62 14.55 1.46
CA TYR A 93 12.40 13.61 2.56
C TYR A 93 13.72 13.08 3.11
N GLU A 94 13.72 12.73 4.40
CA GLU A 94 14.88 12.19 5.11
C GLU A 94 14.58 10.82 5.72
N LEU A 95 15.62 9.97 5.82
CA LEU A 95 15.52 8.68 6.52
C LEU A 95 15.17 8.90 7.99
N GLY A 96 14.23 8.10 8.50
CA GLY A 96 13.74 8.20 9.87
C GLY A 96 12.64 9.23 10.10
N GLU A 97 12.36 10.07 9.12
CA GLU A 97 11.23 11.00 9.17
C GLU A 97 9.92 10.25 9.35
N ARG A 98 9.03 10.75 10.22
CA ARG A 98 7.71 10.15 10.44
C ARG A 98 6.71 10.78 9.48
N ILE A 99 6.03 9.94 8.71
CA ILE A 99 5.05 10.35 7.73
C ILE A 99 3.78 9.52 7.83
N THR A 100 2.68 10.09 7.37
CA THR A 100 1.47 9.39 6.98
C THR A 100 1.30 9.48 5.47
N VAL A 101 0.47 8.62 4.90
CA VAL A 101 0.30 8.52 3.45
C VAL A 101 -1.14 8.86 3.07
N ASP A 102 -1.30 9.70 2.08
CA ASP A 102 -2.56 9.84 1.36
C ASP A 102 -2.68 8.63 0.41
N GLN A 103 -3.70 7.82 0.60
CA GLN A 103 -3.90 6.57 -0.15
C GLN A 103 -4.32 6.79 -1.61
N ILE A 104 -4.46 8.04 -2.05
CA ILE A 104 -4.85 8.35 -3.42
C ILE A 104 -3.66 8.10 -4.35
N ALA A 105 -3.82 7.18 -5.29
CA ALA A 105 -2.83 6.88 -6.33
C ALA A 105 -3.36 7.36 -7.69
N PRO A 106 -3.10 8.62 -8.09
CA PRO A 106 -3.58 9.16 -9.36
C PRO A 106 -2.84 8.53 -10.54
N CYS A 107 -3.55 8.30 -11.66
CA CYS A 107 -2.92 7.78 -12.88
C CYS A 107 -1.99 8.79 -13.59
N GLY A 108 -2.08 10.07 -13.25
CA GLY A 108 -1.27 11.16 -13.82
C GLY A 108 -1.74 11.69 -15.18
N GLU A 109 -2.57 10.99 -15.93
CA GLU A 109 -2.87 11.30 -17.35
C GLU A 109 -4.35 11.54 -17.66
N CYS A 110 -5.28 11.16 -16.78
CA CYS A 110 -6.71 11.40 -17.04
C CYS A 110 -7.08 12.88 -16.83
N ARG A 111 -8.27 13.27 -17.32
CA ARG A 111 -8.79 14.63 -17.19
C ARG A 111 -8.83 15.14 -15.74
N PHE A 112 -9.08 14.26 -14.78
CA PHE A 112 -9.14 14.64 -13.37
C PHE A 112 -7.75 14.92 -12.81
N CYS A 113 -6.75 14.12 -13.20
CA CYS A 113 -5.35 14.40 -12.85
C CYS A 113 -4.87 15.72 -13.47
N SER A 114 -5.20 15.98 -14.74
CA SER A 114 -4.86 17.23 -15.41
C SER A 114 -5.48 18.45 -14.74
N ASP A 115 -6.67 18.31 -14.14
CA ASP A 115 -7.37 19.35 -13.38
C ASP A 115 -6.94 19.40 -11.90
N GLY A 116 -6.03 18.56 -11.43
CA GLY A 116 -5.60 18.47 -10.04
C GLY A 116 -6.65 17.87 -9.08
N ARG A 117 -7.68 17.21 -9.61
CA ARG A 117 -8.76 16.57 -8.85
C ARG A 117 -8.47 15.09 -8.62
N TYR A 118 -7.39 14.80 -7.91
CA TYR A 118 -6.84 13.45 -7.72
C TYR A 118 -7.77 12.47 -6.98
N TRP A 119 -8.79 13.00 -6.29
CA TRP A 119 -9.77 12.19 -5.51
C TRP A 119 -10.96 11.68 -6.35
N MET A 120 -10.98 11.91 -7.65
CA MET A 120 -12.10 11.56 -8.53
C MET A 120 -11.92 10.15 -9.18
#